data_00a14ecb7a003bcd7407eaf5652c5a53
#
_entry.id   00a14ecb7a003bcd7407eaf5652c5a53
#
_cell.length_a   1.000
_cell.length_b   1.000
_cell.length_c   1.000
_cell.angle_alpha   90.00
_cell.angle_beta   90.00
_cell.angle_gamma   90.00
#
_symmetry.space_group_name_H-M   'P 1'
#
loop_
_entity.id
_entity.type
_entity.pdbx_description
1 polymer ?
#
loop_
_entity_poly.entity_id
_entity_poly.type
_entity_poly.pdbx_seq_one_letter_code
_entity_poly.pdbx_strand_id
1 'polypeptide(L)'
;MKNIIAIANQKGGVGKTTTAVNLAAALAATKRNVLLVDLDPQGNASTATGAPKDNKTLFQIYSQGINIKDHILRSPSGYDVMPGGENLIALEVLIRNENKQGELKQQLSPLEYEFIIMDTPPSLNQLTLESLLAATETLIPLQCEYYSLEGISSLINTINTLKNKSLTNNRVFGIIRTMVDMRNNLAKEVSEELEKHFPSLVFNTLIPRNVKLAEAPSHRTSAIEYMPSSFGAKAYLALAGELIRRIESGG
;
A
#
# COMPACT_ATOMS: atom_id res chain seq x y z
N MET A 1 -6.67 15.74 8.72
CA MET A 1 -7.29 15.20 7.47
C MET A 1 -6.94 13.72 7.42
N LYS A 2 -7.87 12.85 7.04
CA LYS A 2 -7.62 11.40 6.95
C LYS A 2 -7.03 11.09 5.59
N ASN A 3 -5.93 10.33 5.55
CA ASN A 3 -5.27 9.90 4.31
C ASN A 3 -5.46 8.39 4.17
N ILE A 4 -6.24 7.97 3.18
CA ILE A 4 -6.43 6.55 2.84
C ILE A 4 -5.60 6.27 1.59
N ILE A 5 -4.54 5.50 1.75
CA ILE A 5 -3.50 5.33 0.73
C ILE A 5 -3.49 3.89 0.23
N ALA A 6 -3.78 3.68 -1.05
CA ALA A 6 -3.60 2.39 -1.70
C ALA A 6 -2.15 2.24 -2.19
N ILE A 7 -1.50 1.14 -1.82
CA ILE A 7 -0.20 0.76 -2.38
C ILE A 7 -0.46 -0.21 -3.53
N ALA A 8 -0.46 0.28 -4.76
CA ALA A 8 -0.96 -0.48 -5.91
C ALA A 8 0.05 -0.52 -7.07
N ASN A 9 0.18 -1.68 -7.68
CA ASN A 9 0.84 -1.91 -8.98
C ASN A 9 0.41 -3.28 -9.49
N GLN A 10 0.16 -3.40 -10.80
CA GLN A 10 -0.24 -4.66 -11.43
C GLN A 10 0.91 -5.69 -11.50
N LYS A 11 2.15 -5.21 -11.46
CA LYS A 11 3.33 -6.09 -11.49
C LYS A 11 3.56 -6.73 -10.11
N GLY A 12 3.74 -8.05 -10.08
CA GLY A 12 4.18 -8.78 -8.90
C GLY A 12 5.64 -8.47 -8.56
N GLY A 13 6.00 -8.59 -7.28
CA GLY A 13 7.39 -8.49 -6.82
C GLY A 13 7.99 -7.07 -6.78
N VAL A 14 7.22 -6.00 -7.06
CA VAL A 14 7.73 -4.61 -7.05
C VAL A 14 7.86 -4.00 -5.64
N GLY A 15 7.55 -4.76 -4.60
CA GLY A 15 7.67 -4.30 -3.20
C GLY A 15 6.43 -3.60 -2.65
N LYS A 16 5.21 -3.92 -3.13
CA LYS A 16 3.96 -3.39 -2.57
C LYS A 16 3.85 -3.67 -1.07
N THR A 17 3.83 -4.93 -0.69
CA THR A 17 3.75 -5.36 0.71
C THR A 17 4.89 -4.81 1.56
N THR A 18 6.13 -4.86 1.04
CA THR A 18 7.29 -4.27 1.73
C THR A 18 7.09 -2.78 1.98
N THR A 19 6.54 -2.05 0.99
CA THR A 19 6.25 -0.63 1.12
C THR A 19 5.11 -0.39 2.11
N ALA A 20 4.02 -1.13 2.03
CA ALA A 20 2.88 -0.98 2.92
C ALA A 20 3.27 -1.18 4.39
N VAL A 21 3.98 -2.26 4.72
CA VAL A 21 4.41 -2.60 6.08
C VAL A 21 5.42 -1.58 6.63
N ASN A 22 6.46 -1.26 5.84
CA ASN A 22 7.52 -0.37 6.33
C ASN A 22 7.09 1.11 6.35
N LEU A 23 6.20 1.53 5.43
CA LEU A 23 5.63 2.87 5.48
C LEU A 23 4.68 3.03 6.69
N ALA A 24 3.84 2.03 6.99
CA ALA A 24 2.99 2.04 8.18
C ALA A 24 3.84 2.14 9.46
N ALA A 25 4.90 1.33 9.58
CA ALA A 25 5.83 1.40 10.71
C ALA A 25 6.56 2.74 10.80
N ALA A 26 7.00 3.31 9.66
CA ALA A 26 7.68 4.60 9.61
C ALA A 26 6.76 5.74 10.04
N LEU A 27 5.50 5.74 9.60
CA LEU A 27 4.49 6.73 10.01
C LEU A 27 4.17 6.61 11.50
N ALA A 28 4.00 5.38 12.02
CA ALA A 28 3.79 5.15 13.45
C ALA A 28 4.98 5.63 14.31
N ALA A 29 6.22 5.46 13.82
CA ALA A 29 7.41 5.98 14.48
C ALA A 29 7.41 7.52 14.60
N THR A 30 6.65 8.23 13.75
CA THR A 30 6.41 9.68 13.86
C THR A 30 5.23 10.04 14.78
N LYS A 31 4.72 9.07 15.57
CA LYS A 31 3.57 9.19 16.47
C LYS A 31 2.23 9.46 15.76
N ARG A 32 2.11 9.09 14.50
CA ARG A 32 0.85 9.13 13.76
C ARG A 32 0.00 7.90 14.06
N ASN A 33 -1.33 8.09 14.07
CA ASN A 33 -2.27 6.97 14.22
C ASN A 33 -2.47 6.29 12.87
N VAL A 34 -2.03 5.03 12.76
CA VAL A 34 -1.92 4.30 11.48
C VAL A 34 -2.65 2.97 11.54
N LEU A 35 -3.43 2.68 10.49
CA LEU A 35 -4.01 1.37 10.21
C LEU A 35 -3.41 0.80 8.92
N LEU A 36 -2.91 -0.41 8.97
CA LEU A 36 -2.55 -1.22 7.80
C LEU A 36 -3.69 -2.19 7.49
N VAL A 37 -4.17 -2.18 6.24
CA VAL A 37 -5.20 -3.11 5.75
C VAL A 37 -4.57 -4.03 4.71
N ASP A 38 -4.56 -5.32 4.97
CA ASP A 38 -4.03 -6.33 4.05
C ASP A 38 -5.17 -6.85 3.16
N LEU A 39 -5.13 -6.48 1.88
CA LEU A 39 -6.10 -6.88 0.85
C LEU A 39 -5.55 -7.95 -0.10
N ASP A 40 -4.35 -8.49 0.17
CA ASP A 40 -3.79 -9.58 -0.64
C ASP A 40 -4.24 -10.94 -0.06
N PRO A 41 -4.88 -11.83 -0.84
CA PRO A 41 -5.21 -13.19 -0.41
C PRO A 41 -4.01 -14.00 0.10
N GLN A 42 -2.80 -13.64 -0.29
CA GLN A 42 -1.58 -14.26 0.24
C GLN A 42 -1.32 -13.93 1.72
N GLY A 43 -1.89 -12.83 2.25
CA GLY A 43 -1.74 -12.42 3.65
C GLY A 43 -0.28 -12.10 4.02
N ASN A 44 0.49 -11.55 3.08
CA ASN A 44 1.91 -11.29 3.30
C ASN A 44 2.16 -10.11 4.23
N ALA A 45 1.33 -9.07 4.18
CA ALA A 45 1.41 -7.95 5.12
C ALA A 45 1.03 -8.41 6.53
N SER A 46 -0.02 -9.22 6.68
CA SER A 46 -0.40 -9.83 7.96
C SER A 46 0.73 -10.64 8.56
N THR A 47 1.36 -11.51 7.77
CA THR A 47 2.52 -12.30 8.22
C THR A 47 3.68 -11.42 8.67
N ALA A 48 3.99 -10.39 7.89
CA ALA A 48 5.12 -9.48 8.16
C ALA A 48 4.89 -8.60 9.40
N THR A 49 3.66 -8.44 9.84
CA THR A 49 3.33 -7.66 11.06
C THR A 49 3.14 -8.52 12.30
N GLY A 50 3.28 -9.84 12.17
CA GLY A 50 3.00 -10.78 13.25
C GLY A 50 1.50 -11.00 13.51
N ALA A 51 0.61 -10.35 12.75
CA ALA A 51 -0.80 -10.63 12.82
C ALA A 51 -1.11 -12.03 12.26
N PRO A 52 -2.09 -12.76 12.82
CA PRO A 52 -2.55 -13.98 12.21
C PRO A 52 -3.08 -13.68 10.80
N LYS A 53 -2.84 -14.58 9.86
CA LYS A 53 -3.56 -14.50 8.58
C LYS A 53 -5.03 -14.62 8.89
N ASP A 54 -5.78 -13.59 8.53
CA ASP A 54 -7.19 -13.61 8.84
C ASP A 54 -7.91 -14.62 8.00
N ASN A 55 -8.78 -15.25 8.67
CA ASN A 55 -9.52 -16.31 8.05
C ASN A 55 -10.88 -15.85 7.54
N LYS A 56 -11.47 -14.77 8.05
CA LYS A 56 -12.87 -14.46 7.70
C LYS A 56 -13.27 -12.99 7.84
N THR A 57 -12.47 -12.14 8.44
CA THR A 57 -12.93 -10.84 8.93
C THR A 57 -13.55 -9.95 7.83
N LEU A 58 -12.81 -9.62 6.78
CA LEU A 58 -13.37 -8.81 5.70
C LEU A 58 -14.54 -9.50 5.00
N PHE A 59 -14.47 -10.83 4.81
CA PHE A 59 -15.60 -11.59 4.28
C PHE A 59 -16.86 -11.44 5.14
N GLN A 60 -16.72 -11.55 6.48
CA GLN A 60 -17.84 -11.42 7.41
C GLN A 60 -18.37 -9.99 7.48
N ILE A 61 -17.50 -8.98 7.38
CA ILE A 61 -17.94 -7.58 7.30
C ILE A 61 -18.88 -7.39 6.10
N TYR A 62 -18.51 -7.88 4.93
CA TYR A 62 -19.33 -7.77 3.73
C TYR A 62 -20.57 -8.67 3.72
N SER A 63 -20.48 -9.88 4.27
CA SER A 63 -21.59 -10.86 4.25
C SER A 63 -22.56 -10.71 5.41
N GLN A 64 -22.11 -10.28 6.57
CA GLN A 64 -22.87 -10.27 7.82
C GLN A 64 -23.02 -8.88 8.44
N GLY A 65 -22.31 -7.87 7.91
CA GLY A 65 -22.37 -6.50 8.44
C GLY A 65 -21.76 -6.32 9.82
N ILE A 66 -20.79 -7.18 10.19
CA ILE A 66 -20.09 -7.04 11.48
C ILE A 66 -19.23 -5.77 11.50
N ASN A 67 -18.99 -5.24 12.70
CA ASN A 67 -18.26 -3.99 12.85
C ASN A 67 -16.76 -4.22 12.62
N ILE A 68 -16.17 -3.48 11.68
CA ILE A 68 -14.74 -3.56 11.36
C ILE A 68 -13.84 -3.28 12.58
N LYS A 69 -14.26 -2.39 13.51
CA LYS A 69 -13.48 -2.01 14.69
C LYS A 69 -13.16 -3.18 15.62
N ASP A 70 -14.05 -4.16 15.70
CA ASP A 70 -13.91 -5.30 16.60
C ASP A 70 -12.86 -6.31 16.11
N HIS A 71 -12.34 -6.11 14.90
CA HIS A 71 -11.43 -7.02 14.23
C HIS A 71 -10.07 -6.39 13.89
N ILE A 72 -9.86 -5.14 14.28
CA ILE A 72 -8.57 -4.46 14.16
C ILE A 72 -7.66 -4.94 15.29
N LEU A 73 -6.44 -5.37 14.92
CA LEU A 73 -5.46 -5.92 15.83
C LEU A 73 -4.33 -4.92 16.04
N ARG A 74 -3.75 -4.88 17.23
CA ARG A 74 -2.56 -4.08 17.51
C ARG A 74 -1.31 -4.83 17.08
N SER A 75 -0.49 -4.22 16.22
CA SER A 75 0.83 -4.73 15.86
C SER A 75 1.87 -4.42 16.95
N PRO A 76 2.88 -5.28 17.16
CA PRO A 76 4.04 -4.94 17.99
C PRO A 76 4.74 -3.65 17.56
N SER A 77 4.71 -3.32 16.28
CA SER A 77 5.30 -2.10 15.69
C SER A 77 4.55 -0.80 16.00
N GLY A 78 3.54 -0.83 16.85
CA GLY A 78 2.87 0.38 17.33
C GLY A 78 1.82 0.97 16.39
N TYR A 79 1.42 0.28 15.32
CA TYR A 79 0.27 0.60 14.47
C TYR A 79 -0.77 -0.52 14.49
N ASP A 80 -1.96 -0.25 14.00
CA ASP A 80 -3.04 -1.22 13.96
C ASP A 80 -3.08 -1.94 12.61
N VAL A 81 -3.60 -3.18 12.60
CA VAL A 81 -3.66 -4.03 11.42
C VAL A 81 -5.05 -4.63 11.27
N MET A 82 -5.61 -4.52 10.07
CA MET A 82 -6.69 -5.34 9.58
C MET A 82 -6.09 -6.48 8.75
N PRO A 83 -6.08 -7.72 9.27
CA PRO A 83 -5.40 -8.81 8.57
C PRO A 83 -6.17 -9.28 7.34
N GLY A 84 -5.42 -9.73 6.34
CA GLY A 84 -5.92 -10.41 5.15
C GLY A 84 -5.51 -11.89 5.11
N GLY A 85 -6.00 -12.60 4.10
CA GLY A 85 -5.73 -14.03 3.91
C GLY A 85 -6.61 -14.67 2.86
N GLU A 86 -6.60 -16.00 2.78
CA GLU A 86 -7.23 -16.78 1.71
C GLU A 86 -8.75 -16.53 1.54
N ASN A 87 -9.45 -16.14 2.60
CA ASN A 87 -10.88 -15.82 2.52
C ASN A 87 -11.20 -14.56 1.69
N LEU A 88 -10.20 -13.76 1.36
CA LEU A 88 -10.36 -12.66 0.43
C LEU A 88 -10.71 -13.15 -0.99
N ILE A 89 -10.38 -14.40 -1.35
CA ILE A 89 -10.82 -15.01 -2.63
C ILE A 89 -12.36 -15.15 -2.63
N ALA A 90 -12.93 -15.63 -1.54
CA ALA A 90 -14.40 -15.73 -1.41
C ALA A 90 -15.05 -14.34 -1.37
N LEU A 91 -14.37 -13.34 -0.79
CA LEU A 91 -14.83 -11.95 -0.79
C LEU A 91 -14.91 -11.37 -2.21
N GLU A 92 -13.94 -11.65 -3.09
CA GLU A 92 -13.99 -11.21 -4.48
C GLU A 92 -15.24 -11.74 -5.21
N VAL A 93 -15.57 -13.00 -4.97
CA VAL A 93 -16.77 -13.64 -5.53
C VAL A 93 -18.04 -12.97 -4.99
N LEU A 94 -18.08 -12.72 -3.68
CA LEU A 94 -19.21 -12.06 -3.01
C LEU A 94 -19.44 -10.65 -3.59
N ILE A 95 -18.39 -9.82 -3.66
CA ILE A 95 -18.48 -8.45 -4.18
C ILE A 95 -19.06 -8.44 -5.60
N ARG A 96 -18.59 -9.37 -6.44
CA ARG A 96 -19.04 -9.48 -7.82
C ARG A 96 -20.50 -9.88 -7.93
N ASN A 97 -20.91 -10.92 -7.16
CA ASN A 97 -22.23 -11.51 -7.26
C ASN A 97 -23.32 -10.64 -6.64
N GLU A 98 -23.00 -9.95 -5.55
CA GLU A 98 -23.95 -9.13 -4.80
C GLU A 98 -23.86 -7.62 -5.11
N ASN A 99 -23.00 -7.24 -6.08
CA ASN A 99 -22.77 -5.85 -6.49
C ASN A 99 -22.39 -4.92 -5.31
N LYS A 100 -21.56 -5.41 -4.38
CA LYS A 100 -21.13 -4.72 -3.15
C LYS A 100 -19.88 -3.87 -3.34
N GLN A 101 -19.73 -3.24 -4.49
CA GLN A 101 -18.58 -2.37 -4.76
C GLN A 101 -18.66 -1.08 -3.94
N GLY A 102 -17.51 -0.66 -3.39
CA GLY A 102 -17.39 0.55 -2.58
C GLY A 102 -17.74 0.36 -1.09
N GLU A 103 -18.05 -0.85 -0.65
CA GLU A 103 -18.36 -1.11 0.76
C GLU A 103 -17.14 -0.90 1.66
N LEU A 104 -15.92 -1.22 1.19
CA LEU A 104 -14.70 -0.96 1.93
C LEU A 104 -14.57 0.53 2.32
N LYS A 105 -14.90 1.43 1.41
CA LYS A 105 -14.90 2.88 1.69
C LYS A 105 -15.85 3.23 2.83
N GLN A 106 -17.04 2.65 2.86
CA GLN A 106 -18.02 2.90 3.91
C GLN A 106 -17.52 2.38 5.26
N GLN A 107 -16.85 1.24 5.28
CA GLN A 107 -16.29 0.64 6.50
C GLN A 107 -15.08 1.42 7.04
N LEU A 108 -14.21 1.94 6.16
CA LEU A 108 -13.02 2.69 6.57
C LEU A 108 -13.31 4.15 6.92
N SER A 109 -14.38 4.74 6.36
CA SER A 109 -14.71 6.16 6.55
C SER A 109 -14.93 6.57 8.02
N PRO A 110 -15.60 5.80 8.89
CA PRO A 110 -15.85 6.18 10.28
C PRO A 110 -14.66 5.93 11.22
N LEU A 111 -13.58 5.28 10.75
CA LEU A 111 -12.42 4.99 11.58
C LEU A 111 -11.58 6.26 11.82
N GLU A 112 -11.02 6.40 13.03
CA GLU A 112 -10.28 7.60 13.44
C GLU A 112 -8.76 7.40 13.33
N TYR A 113 -8.28 7.14 12.11
CA TYR A 113 -6.85 7.06 11.78
C TYR A 113 -6.42 8.29 10.97
N GLU A 114 -5.20 8.76 11.20
CA GLU A 114 -4.57 9.79 10.36
C GLU A 114 -4.15 9.21 9.01
N PHE A 115 -3.68 7.95 9.03
CA PHE A 115 -3.27 7.20 7.85
C PHE A 115 -3.90 5.81 7.85
N ILE A 116 -4.48 5.43 6.72
CA ILE A 116 -4.88 4.05 6.42
C ILE A 116 -4.10 3.62 5.20
N ILE A 117 -3.22 2.63 5.36
CA ILE A 117 -2.40 2.08 4.28
C ILE A 117 -3.01 0.76 3.84
N MET A 118 -3.31 0.60 2.57
CA MET A 118 -3.89 -0.63 2.02
C MET A 118 -2.85 -1.33 1.14
N ASP A 119 -2.47 -2.56 1.51
CA ASP A 119 -1.65 -3.45 0.67
C ASP A 119 -2.55 -4.18 -0.32
N THR A 120 -2.26 -4.09 -1.61
CA THR A 120 -3.10 -4.66 -2.67
C THR A 120 -2.46 -5.85 -3.37
N PRO A 121 -3.27 -6.80 -3.88
CA PRO A 121 -2.75 -7.91 -4.68
C PRO A 121 -2.12 -7.44 -6.00
N PRO A 122 -1.33 -8.31 -6.68
CA PRO A 122 -0.62 -7.96 -7.92
C PRO A 122 -1.52 -8.05 -9.18
N SER A 123 -2.78 -7.66 -9.07
CA SER A 123 -3.74 -7.72 -10.18
C SER A 123 -4.80 -6.64 -10.04
N LEU A 124 -5.42 -6.21 -11.14
CA LEU A 124 -6.60 -5.35 -11.12
C LEU A 124 -7.87 -6.18 -10.91
N ASN A 125 -7.95 -6.88 -9.79
CA ASN A 125 -9.12 -7.64 -9.36
C ASN A 125 -10.09 -6.78 -8.53
N GLN A 126 -11.16 -7.41 -8.00
CA GLN A 126 -12.16 -6.70 -7.20
C GLN A 126 -11.58 -6.06 -5.94
N LEU A 127 -10.62 -6.70 -5.26
CA LEU A 127 -10.00 -6.16 -4.05
C LEU A 127 -9.14 -4.93 -4.36
N THR A 128 -8.41 -4.93 -5.47
CA THR A 128 -7.69 -3.76 -5.93
C THR A 128 -8.66 -2.63 -6.29
N LEU A 129 -9.78 -2.94 -6.97
CA LEU A 129 -10.81 -1.92 -7.27
C LEU A 129 -11.42 -1.36 -5.98
N GLU A 130 -11.76 -2.19 -4.99
CA GLU A 130 -12.24 -1.74 -3.68
C GLU A 130 -11.23 -0.79 -3.00
N SER A 131 -9.94 -1.13 -3.05
CA SER A 131 -8.90 -0.26 -2.50
C SER A 131 -8.84 1.09 -3.23
N LEU A 132 -8.92 1.10 -4.57
CA LEU A 132 -8.90 2.34 -5.35
C LEU A 132 -10.17 3.19 -5.14
N LEU A 133 -11.32 2.56 -4.90
CA LEU A 133 -12.57 3.26 -4.57
C LEU A 133 -12.53 3.89 -3.17
N ALA A 134 -11.91 3.21 -2.22
CA ALA A 134 -11.78 3.66 -0.84
C ALA A 134 -10.67 4.71 -0.64
N ALA A 135 -9.61 4.65 -1.43
CA ALA A 135 -8.44 5.51 -1.30
C ALA A 135 -8.73 6.98 -1.60
N THR A 136 -8.03 7.87 -0.92
CA THR A 136 -7.86 9.28 -1.28
C THR A 136 -6.62 9.48 -2.16
N GLU A 137 -5.59 8.68 -1.92
CA GLU A 137 -4.32 8.68 -2.65
C GLU A 137 -3.90 7.26 -3.05
N THR A 138 -3.17 7.16 -4.18
CA THR A 138 -2.49 5.95 -4.59
C THR A 138 -0.99 6.19 -4.69
N LEU A 139 -0.20 5.34 -4.01
CA LEU A 139 1.24 5.24 -4.16
C LEU A 139 1.58 4.02 -5.02
N ILE A 140 2.49 4.21 -5.97
CA ILE A 140 2.86 3.19 -6.96
C ILE A 140 4.32 2.78 -6.74
N PRO A 141 4.60 1.70 -5.98
CA PRO A 141 5.93 1.12 -5.94
C PRO A 141 6.31 0.54 -7.30
N LEU A 142 7.53 0.82 -7.75
CA LEU A 142 7.99 0.45 -9.08
C LEU A 142 9.47 0.10 -9.06
N GLN A 143 9.85 -1.00 -9.68
CA GLN A 143 11.25 -1.28 -10.00
C GLN A 143 11.64 -0.55 -11.28
N CYS A 144 12.86 0.02 -11.32
CA CYS A 144 13.39 0.69 -12.51
C CYS A 144 13.84 -0.37 -13.55
N GLU A 145 12.86 -0.95 -14.25
CA GLU A 145 13.04 -1.94 -15.30
C GLU A 145 12.32 -1.52 -16.58
N TYR A 146 12.74 -2.03 -17.73
CA TYR A 146 12.31 -1.58 -19.05
C TYR A 146 10.78 -1.49 -19.24
N TYR A 147 10.04 -2.53 -18.83
CA TYR A 147 8.57 -2.57 -18.98
C TYR A 147 7.78 -1.87 -17.87
N SER A 148 8.46 -1.17 -16.97
CA SER A 148 7.78 -0.60 -15.80
C SER A 148 6.85 0.57 -16.13
N LEU A 149 7.14 1.33 -17.19
CA LEU A 149 6.35 2.50 -17.62
C LEU A 149 4.96 2.12 -18.17
N GLU A 150 4.84 0.98 -18.86
CA GLU A 150 3.56 0.53 -19.41
C GLU A 150 2.55 0.19 -18.31
N GLY A 151 3.00 -0.49 -17.25
CA GLY A 151 2.14 -0.87 -16.11
C GLY A 151 1.60 0.33 -15.34
N ILE A 152 2.38 1.42 -15.23
CA ILE A 152 1.93 2.67 -14.59
C ILE A 152 0.79 3.29 -15.38
N SER A 153 0.93 3.42 -16.69
CA SER A 153 -0.07 4.06 -17.55
C SER A 153 -1.44 3.38 -17.45
N SER A 154 -1.45 2.04 -17.39
CA SER A 154 -2.68 1.27 -17.22
C SER A 154 -3.37 1.55 -15.88
N LEU A 155 -2.60 1.59 -14.78
CA LEU A 155 -3.15 1.90 -13.45
C LEU A 155 -3.66 3.34 -13.35
N ILE A 156 -2.91 4.31 -13.89
CA ILE A 156 -3.32 5.72 -13.95
C ILE A 156 -4.64 5.84 -14.74
N ASN A 157 -4.76 5.18 -15.88
CA ASN A 157 -5.97 5.21 -16.69
C ASN A 157 -7.16 4.59 -15.93
N THR A 158 -6.95 3.53 -15.16
CA THR A 158 -7.98 2.93 -14.31
C THR A 158 -8.47 3.94 -13.26
N ILE A 159 -7.57 4.59 -12.53
CA ILE A 159 -7.91 5.61 -11.52
C ILE A 159 -8.67 6.77 -12.16
N ASN A 160 -8.21 7.28 -13.30
CA ASN A 160 -8.88 8.35 -14.03
C ASN A 160 -10.27 7.94 -14.51
N THR A 161 -10.45 6.70 -14.96
CA THR A 161 -11.75 6.17 -15.36
C THR A 161 -12.73 6.12 -14.19
N LEU A 162 -12.28 5.66 -13.02
CA LEU A 162 -13.10 5.64 -11.80
C LEU A 162 -13.45 7.07 -11.36
N LYS A 163 -12.52 8.00 -11.44
CA LYS A 163 -12.72 9.41 -11.10
C LYS A 163 -13.70 10.09 -12.04
N ASN A 164 -13.57 9.88 -13.35
CA ASN A 164 -14.47 10.44 -14.37
C ASN A 164 -15.92 9.93 -14.22
N LYS A 165 -16.09 8.73 -13.68
CA LYS A 165 -17.41 8.18 -13.33
C LYS A 165 -17.92 8.66 -11.95
N SER A 166 -17.22 9.56 -11.29
CA SER A 166 -17.54 10.06 -9.94
C SER A 166 -17.64 8.98 -8.85
N LEU A 167 -16.97 7.85 -9.06
CA LEU A 167 -16.96 6.73 -8.10
C LEU A 167 -15.95 6.93 -6.98
N THR A 168 -14.90 7.72 -7.23
CA THR A 168 -13.85 8.01 -6.24
C THR A 168 -13.26 9.41 -6.45
N ASN A 169 -12.65 9.95 -5.37
CA ASN A 169 -11.80 11.13 -5.43
C ASN A 169 -10.31 10.78 -5.41
N ASN A 170 -9.98 9.50 -5.56
CA ASN A 170 -8.61 9.00 -5.55
C ASN A 170 -7.76 9.70 -6.61
N ARG A 171 -6.51 9.98 -6.24
CA ARG A 171 -5.49 10.50 -7.16
C ARG A 171 -4.22 9.68 -7.06
N VAL A 172 -3.47 9.60 -8.16
CA VAL A 172 -2.09 9.12 -8.07
C VAL A 172 -1.29 10.18 -7.33
N PHE A 173 -0.81 9.84 -6.15
CA PHE A 173 -0.07 10.76 -5.29
C PHE A 173 1.44 10.65 -5.52
N GLY A 174 1.90 9.45 -5.88
CA GLY A 174 3.30 9.34 -6.20
C GLY A 174 3.78 7.96 -6.64
N ILE A 175 4.95 7.97 -7.26
CA ILE A 175 5.69 6.81 -7.74
C ILE A 175 6.92 6.64 -6.87
N ILE A 176 7.07 5.46 -6.26
CA ILE A 176 8.19 5.12 -5.39
C ILE A 176 9.11 4.15 -6.12
N ARG A 177 10.33 4.56 -6.40
CA ARG A 177 11.35 3.70 -7.02
C ARG A 177 11.87 2.73 -5.98
N THR A 178 11.65 1.44 -6.19
CA THR A 178 12.00 0.35 -5.25
C THR A 178 13.12 -0.54 -5.80
N MET A 179 13.82 -1.21 -4.89
CA MET A 179 14.93 -2.13 -5.20
C MET A 179 15.98 -1.52 -6.12
N VAL A 180 16.22 -0.22 -5.96
CA VAL A 180 17.14 0.53 -6.80
C VAL A 180 18.57 0.12 -6.53
N ASP A 181 19.33 -0.17 -7.60
CA ASP A 181 20.78 -0.28 -7.59
C ASP A 181 21.35 0.77 -8.55
N MET A 182 21.87 1.84 -7.98
CA MET A 182 22.43 2.97 -8.76
C MET A 182 23.72 2.64 -9.52
N ARG A 183 24.27 1.42 -9.36
CA ARG A 183 25.38 0.95 -10.20
C ARG A 183 24.89 0.43 -11.56
N ASN A 184 23.59 0.13 -11.68
CA ASN A 184 22.98 -0.35 -12.91
C ASN A 184 22.57 0.85 -13.79
N ASN A 185 23.12 0.94 -14.98
CA ASN A 185 22.82 2.03 -15.92
C ASN A 185 21.35 2.03 -16.38
N LEU A 186 20.78 0.85 -16.64
CA LEU A 186 19.36 0.75 -16.98
C LEU A 186 18.45 1.34 -15.89
N ALA A 187 18.78 1.09 -14.62
CA ALA A 187 18.00 1.65 -13.51
C ALA A 187 18.08 3.19 -13.47
N LYS A 188 19.21 3.77 -13.83
CA LYS A 188 19.37 5.23 -13.96
C LYS A 188 18.54 5.77 -15.11
N GLU A 189 18.67 5.20 -16.31
CA GLU A 189 17.93 5.61 -17.50
C GLU A 189 16.42 5.57 -17.27
N VAL A 190 15.89 4.47 -16.71
CA VAL A 190 14.46 4.35 -16.37
C VAL A 190 14.06 5.36 -15.31
N SER A 191 14.91 5.63 -14.32
CA SER A 191 14.66 6.64 -13.30
C SER A 191 14.55 8.05 -13.88
N GLU A 192 15.45 8.42 -14.81
CA GLU A 192 15.43 9.69 -15.51
C GLU A 192 14.18 9.84 -16.41
N GLU A 193 13.81 8.78 -17.13
CA GLU A 193 12.59 8.77 -17.93
C GLU A 193 11.32 8.91 -17.06
N LEU A 194 11.28 8.29 -15.87
CA LEU A 194 10.19 8.48 -14.91
C LEU A 194 10.09 9.95 -14.45
N GLU A 195 11.21 10.55 -14.09
CA GLU A 195 11.26 11.96 -13.65
C GLU A 195 10.86 12.93 -14.78
N LYS A 196 11.22 12.62 -16.03
CA LYS A 196 10.83 13.39 -17.19
C LYS A 196 9.34 13.30 -17.52
N HIS A 197 8.74 12.10 -17.41
CA HIS A 197 7.33 11.90 -17.75
C HIS A 197 6.38 12.22 -16.59
N PHE A 198 6.82 12.06 -15.34
CA PHE A 198 6.03 12.22 -14.14
C PHE A 198 6.73 13.10 -13.08
N PRO A 199 7.20 14.32 -13.42
CA PRO A 199 8.08 15.10 -12.55
C PRO A 199 7.48 15.42 -11.18
N SER A 200 6.17 15.61 -11.09
CA SER A 200 5.48 15.91 -9.83
C SER A 200 5.12 14.67 -9.03
N LEU A 201 5.09 13.47 -9.66
CA LEU A 201 4.66 12.24 -9.00
C LEU A 201 5.84 11.43 -8.45
N VAL A 202 7.02 11.52 -9.03
CA VAL A 202 8.17 10.72 -8.57
C VAL A 202 8.65 11.22 -7.22
N PHE A 203 8.73 10.31 -6.24
CA PHE A 203 9.33 10.61 -4.95
C PHE A 203 10.84 10.75 -5.09
N ASN A 204 11.43 11.75 -4.41
CA ASN A 204 12.89 11.90 -4.35
C ASN A 204 13.56 10.75 -3.63
N THR A 205 12.88 10.21 -2.61
CA THR A 205 13.36 9.08 -1.83
C THR A 205 13.37 7.81 -2.67
N LEU A 206 14.53 7.17 -2.74
CA LEU A 206 14.75 5.86 -3.38
C LEU A 206 14.77 4.77 -2.33
N ILE A 207 14.11 3.65 -2.60
CA ILE A 207 14.22 2.44 -1.77
C ILE A 207 15.27 1.51 -2.38
N PRO A 208 16.43 1.35 -1.74
CA PRO A 208 17.50 0.53 -2.31
C PRO A 208 17.18 -0.96 -2.22
N ARG A 209 17.79 -1.75 -3.10
CA ARG A 209 17.84 -3.21 -2.89
C ARG A 209 18.57 -3.50 -1.58
N ASN A 210 17.88 -4.11 -0.62
CA ASN A 210 18.43 -4.33 0.72
C ASN A 210 17.93 -5.65 1.30
N VAL A 211 18.85 -6.52 1.69
CA VAL A 211 18.55 -7.86 2.23
C VAL A 211 17.72 -7.76 3.51
N LYS A 212 17.91 -6.73 4.33
CA LYS A 212 17.18 -6.55 5.60
C LYS A 212 15.68 -6.29 5.39
N LEU A 213 15.30 -5.69 4.25
CA LEU A 213 13.90 -5.57 3.86
C LEU A 213 13.26 -6.93 3.50
N ALA A 214 14.06 -7.87 2.99
CA ALA A 214 13.58 -9.22 2.64
C ALA A 214 13.58 -10.16 3.86
N GLU A 215 14.50 -9.97 4.83
CA GLU A 215 14.60 -10.79 6.03
C GLU A 215 13.54 -10.43 7.08
N ALA A 216 13.24 -9.14 7.28
CA ALA A 216 12.35 -8.65 8.34
C ALA A 216 11.00 -9.38 8.41
N PRO A 217 10.30 -9.70 7.29
CA PRO A 217 9.04 -10.45 7.33
C PRO A 217 9.17 -11.83 7.97
N SER A 218 10.30 -12.52 7.83
CA SER A 218 10.53 -13.82 8.48
C SER A 218 10.61 -13.72 10.01
N HIS A 219 10.92 -12.54 10.51
CA HIS A 219 10.90 -12.19 11.92
C HIS A 219 9.60 -11.53 12.39
N ARG A 220 8.58 -11.48 11.50
CA ARG A 220 7.25 -10.91 11.77
C ARG A 220 7.30 -9.45 12.24
N THR A 221 8.16 -8.68 11.63
CA THR A 221 8.37 -7.27 11.99
C THR A 221 8.75 -6.44 10.77
N SER A 222 8.71 -5.11 10.92
CA SER A 222 9.21 -4.18 9.89
C SER A 222 10.74 -4.14 9.89
N ALA A 223 11.35 -3.73 8.78
CA ALA A 223 12.80 -3.51 8.73
C ALA A 223 13.25 -2.39 9.67
N ILE A 224 12.37 -1.46 10.01
CA ILE A 224 12.63 -0.35 10.93
C ILE A 224 12.90 -0.87 12.34
N GLU A 225 12.20 -1.92 12.76
CA GLU A 225 12.43 -2.57 14.05
C GLU A 225 13.50 -3.65 13.97
N TYR A 226 13.48 -4.45 12.89
CA TYR A 226 14.42 -5.56 12.71
C TYR A 226 15.87 -5.07 12.66
N MET A 227 16.13 -4.03 11.86
CA MET A 227 17.46 -3.46 11.70
C MET A 227 17.35 -1.94 11.40
N PRO A 228 17.14 -1.10 12.43
CA PRO A 228 16.95 0.35 12.26
C PRO A 228 18.09 1.07 11.53
N SER A 229 19.32 0.55 11.69
CA SER A 229 20.51 1.11 11.04
C SER A 229 20.63 0.76 9.56
N SER A 230 19.84 -0.17 9.04
CA SER A 230 19.89 -0.60 7.63
C SER A 230 19.51 0.53 6.68
N PHE A 231 20.09 0.50 5.47
CA PHE A 231 19.75 1.48 4.42
C PHE A 231 18.26 1.40 4.03
N GLY A 232 17.67 0.20 4.03
CA GLY A 232 16.25 0.01 3.75
C GLY A 232 15.34 0.67 4.79
N ALA A 233 15.62 0.48 6.09
CA ALA A 233 14.88 1.11 7.18
C ALA A 233 14.98 2.64 7.10
N LYS A 234 16.17 3.18 6.94
CA LYS A 234 16.39 4.63 6.79
C LYS A 234 15.67 5.21 5.57
N ALA A 235 15.63 4.48 4.45
CA ALA A 235 14.93 4.90 3.25
C ALA A 235 13.42 4.99 3.49
N TYR A 236 12.80 4.03 4.20
CA TYR A 236 11.37 4.12 4.52
C TYR A 236 11.04 5.21 5.54
N LEU A 237 11.93 5.51 6.49
CA LEU A 237 11.79 6.68 7.37
C LEU A 237 11.85 8.00 6.57
N ALA A 238 12.78 8.09 5.62
CA ALA A 238 12.88 9.25 4.72
C ALA A 238 11.64 9.38 3.82
N LEU A 239 11.12 8.26 3.29
CA LEU A 239 9.89 8.21 2.48
C LEU A 239 8.68 8.70 3.28
N ALA A 240 8.52 8.26 4.54
CA ALA A 240 7.44 8.74 5.39
C ALA A 240 7.54 10.25 5.64
N GLY A 241 8.74 10.77 5.89
CA GLY A 241 8.97 12.21 6.02
C GLY A 241 8.65 12.99 4.74
N GLU A 242 9.00 12.46 3.56
CA GLU A 242 8.66 13.07 2.28
C GLU A 242 7.15 13.03 2.02
N LEU A 243 6.49 11.90 2.32
CA LEU A 243 5.04 11.75 2.20
C LEU A 243 4.29 12.78 3.06
N ILE A 244 4.67 12.91 4.33
CA ILE A 244 4.05 13.87 5.25
C ILE A 244 4.20 15.30 4.71
N ARG A 245 5.41 15.70 4.30
CA ARG A 245 5.65 17.04 3.74
C ARG A 245 4.80 17.30 2.48
N ARG A 246 4.70 16.33 1.56
CA ARG A 246 3.88 16.47 0.35
C ARG A 246 2.40 16.65 0.70
N ILE A 247 1.87 15.90 1.67
CA ILE A 247 0.48 16.02 2.12
C ILE A 247 0.24 17.39 2.77
N GLU A 248 1.12 17.85 3.66
CA GLU A 248 1.01 19.12 4.36
C GLU A 248 1.18 20.33 3.44
N SER A 249 1.93 20.21 2.34
CA SER A 249 2.08 21.26 1.34
C SER A 249 0.96 21.31 0.30
N GLY A 250 -0.03 20.44 0.41
CA GLY A 250 -1.16 20.37 -0.51
C GLY A 250 -0.92 19.51 -1.76
N GLY A 251 0.21 18.78 -1.83
CA GLY A 251 0.61 17.69 -2.71
C GLY A 251 0.42 17.83 -4.18
#